data_63220a9c8ca46bdca56102b61316dafe
#
_entry.id   63220a9c8ca46bdca56102b61316dafe
#
_cell.length_a   1.000
_cell.length_b   1.000
_cell.length_c   1.000
_cell.angle_alpha   90.00
_cell.angle_beta   90.00
_cell.angle_gamma   90.00
#
_symmetry.space_group_name_H-M   'P 1'
#
loop_
_entity.id
_entity.type
_entity.pdbx_description
1 polymer ?
#
loop_
_entity_poly.entity_id
_entity_poly.type
_entity_poly.pdbx_seq_one_letter_code
_entity_poly.pdbx_strand_id
1 'polypeptide(L)'
;MRRYSPNHKGHTAFAKAFAERESNLILIARRKDRLETLRREILALHPSLDVVVKAADLSVTANVFGLYEEIKSYPMQTWINNAGFGNYDSVGHQDLGKIRQMLHLNVESLTLLSSLFVRDFKDTEKTQLINVSSCGGYTVVPDAVTYCAAKFYVSAFTEGLSWELKAAHAKMRAKVLAPAATKTEFGKVANDVEEYNYDRFFGTYHTSAQMAAFLLELYDSDKVVGLVDREIFSFRLCEPQFPYAGNSRHNQKI
;
A
#
# COMPACT_ATOMS: atom_id res chain seq x y z
N MET A 1 -5.34 -21.40 15.37
CA MET A 1 -4.85 -20.69 14.16
C MET A 1 -5.49 -19.30 14.12
N ARG A 2 -4.81 -18.28 14.65
CA ARG A 2 -5.35 -16.91 14.69
C ARG A 2 -5.28 -16.31 13.29
N ARG A 3 -6.41 -15.87 12.75
CA ARG A 3 -6.50 -15.27 11.41
C ARG A 3 -6.13 -13.80 11.49
N TYR A 4 -4.95 -13.44 11.04
CA TYR A 4 -4.54 -12.04 10.92
C TYR A 4 -5.31 -11.37 9.78
N SER A 5 -5.87 -10.20 10.05
CA SER A 5 -6.60 -9.40 9.07
C SER A 5 -5.79 -8.13 8.76
N PRO A 6 -5.45 -7.85 7.49
CA PRO A 6 -4.81 -6.59 7.15
C PRO A 6 -5.70 -5.39 7.51
N ASN A 7 -5.06 -4.24 7.63
CA ASN A 7 -5.61 -2.95 8.03
C ASN A 7 -6.92 -2.57 7.30
N HIS A 8 -8.07 -2.84 7.91
CA HIS A 8 -9.38 -2.67 7.27
C HIS A 8 -9.81 -1.19 7.14
N LYS A 9 -9.53 -0.35 8.16
CA LYS A 9 -10.01 1.04 8.16
C LYS A 9 -9.32 1.91 7.12
N GLY A 10 -8.05 1.66 6.81
CA GLY A 10 -7.31 2.36 5.76
C GLY A 10 -7.88 2.07 4.36
N HIS A 11 -8.13 0.81 4.03
CA HIS A 11 -8.75 0.41 2.75
C HIS A 11 -10.11 1.06 2.54
N THR A 12 -10.96 1.07 3.58
CA THR A 12 -12.30 1.69 3.53
C THR A 12 -12.22 3.18 3.23
N ALA A 13 -11.30 3.90 3.87
CA ALA A 13 -11.16 5.35 3.68
C ALA A 13 -10.67 5.70 2.27
N PHE A 14 -9.69 4.95 1.73
CA PHE A 14 -9.21 5.14 0.36
C PHE A 14 -10.30 4.87 -0.67
N ALA A 15 -11.03 3.75 -0.53
CA ALA A 15 -12.13 3.42 -1.43
C ALA A 15 -13.22 4.50 -1.44
N LYS A 16 -13.65 4.98 -0.28
CA LYS A 16 -14.64 6.06 -0.16
C LYS A 16 -14.15 7.36 -0.80
N ALA A 17 -12.88 7.72 -0.58
CA ALA A 17 -12.29 8.92 -1.16
C ALA A 17 -12.25 8.90 -2.71
N PHE A 18 -12.01 7.74 -3.31
CA PHE A 18 -12.11 7.58 -4.77
C PHE A 18 -13.56 7.51 -5.25
N ALA A 19 -14.49 6.93 -4.48
CA ALA A 19 -15.91 6.96 -4.80
C ALA A 19 -16.46 8.38 -4.84
N GLU A 20 -16.06 9.25 -3.89
CA GLU A 20 -16.40 10.68 -3.89
C GLU A 20 -15.89 11.43 -5.15
N ARG A 21 -14.91 10.86 -5.85
CA ARG A 21 -14.40 11.33 -7.15
C ARG A 21 -15.04 10.62 -8.34
N GLU A 22 -16.16 9.97 -8.13
CA GLU A 22 -16.91 9.24 -9.16
C GLU A 22 -16.09 8.15 -9.87
N SER A 23 -15.15 7.53 -9.17
CA SER A 23 -14.34 6.45 -9.72
C SER A 23 -15.00 5.09 -9.51
N ASN A 24 -15.06 4.27 -10.55
CA ASN A 24 -15.39 2.86 -10.42
C ASN A 24 -14.29 2.11 -9.64
N LEU A 25 -14.65 1.09 -8.87
CA LEU A 25 -13.75 0.48 -7.91
C LEU A 25 -13.68 -1.04 -8.06
N ILE A 26 -12.47 -1.59 -7.89
CA ILE A 26 -12.25 -3.02 -7.62
C ILE A 26 -11.71 -3.12 -6.20
N LEU A 27 -12.51 -3.67 -5.29
CA LEU A 27 -12.19 -3.82 -3.88
C LEU A 27 -11.63 -5.22 -3.63
N ILE A 28 -10.38 -5.30 -3.16
CA ILE A 28 -9.67 -6.57 -2.98
C ILE A 28 -9.25 -6.72 -1.52
N ALA A 29 -9.72 -7.75 -0.83
CA ALA A 29 -9.26 -8.14 0.51
C ALA A 29 -9.72 -9.56 0.84
N ARG A 30 -9.28 -10.11 1.99
CA ARG A 30 -9.63 -11.47 2.42
C ARG A 30 -11.08 -11.62 2.90
N ARG A 31 -11.66 -10.59 3.52
CA ARG A 31 -12.98 -10.64 4.18
C ARG A 31 -14.08 -10.17 3.23
N LYS A 32 -14.70 -11.14 2.54
CA LYS A 32 -15.75 -10.87 1.56
C LYS A 32 -16.93 -10.09 2.16
N ASP A 33 -17.37 -10.49 3.35
CA ASP A 33 -18.47 -9.87 4.10
C ASP A 33 -18.27 -8.35 4.29
N ARG A 34 -17.05 -7.95 4.65
CA ARG A 34 -16.69 -6.54 4.83
C ARG A 34 -16.58 -5.78 3.51
N LEU A 35 -16.07 -6.42 2.46
CA LEU A 35 -16.03 -5.83 1.12
C LEU A 35 -17.45 -5.58 0.60
N GLU A 36 -18.38 -6.53 0.78
CA GLU A 36 -19.77 -6.36 0.37
C GLU A 36 -20.50 -5.30 1.21
N THR A 37 -20.16 -5.15 2.47
CA THR A 37 -20.66 -4.06 3.30
C THR A 37 -20.18 -2.71 2.79
N LEU A 38 -18.87 -2.57 2.53
CA LEU A 38 -18.28 -1.36 1.97
C LEU A 38 -18.87 -1.01 0.60
N ARG A 39 -19.05 -2.03 -0.26
CA ARG A 39 -19.73 -1.86 -1.55
C ARG A 39 -21.12 -1.27 -1.39
N ARG A 40 -21.94 -1.82 -0.49
CA ARG A 40 -23.30 -1.31 -0.21
C ARG A 40 -23.27 0.12 0.29
N GLU A 41 -22.35 0.46 1.21
CA GLU A 41 -22.19 1.81 1.71
C GLU A 41 -21.83 2.81 0.61
N ILE A 42 -20.92 2.44 -0.30
CA ILE A 42 -20.52 3.28 -1.43
C ILE A 42 -21.70 3.45 -2.40
N LEU A 43 -22.35 2.36 -2.82
CA LEU A 43 -23.44 2.42 -3.78
C LEU A 43 -24.70 3.13 -3.24
N ALA A 44 -24.89 3.19 -1.91
CA ALA A 44 -25.96 3.98 -1.29
C ALA A 44 -25.75 5.50 -1.48
N LEU A 45 -24.50 5.96 -1.56
CA LEU A 45 -24.14 7.36 -1.77
C LEU A 45 -23.85 7.69 -3.24
N HIS A 46 -23.33 6.72 -3.99
CA HIS A 46 -22.90 6.85 -5.38
C HIS A 46 -23.47 5.70 -6.23
N PRO A 47 -24.78 5.70 -6.51
CA PRO A 47 -25.47 4.57 -7.16
C PRO A 47 -25.08 4.35 -8.64
N SER A 48 -24.42 5.32 -9.26
CA SER A 48 -23.95 5.23 -10.66
C SER A 48 -22.61 4.51 -10.81
N LEU A 49 -21.90 4.21 -9.72
CA LEU A 49 -20.59 3.59 -9.77
C LEU A 49 -20.67 2.08 -9.97
N ASP A 50 -19.70 1.55 -10.71
CA ASP A 50 -19.41 0.12 -10.70
C ASP A 50 -18.42 -0.20 -9.57
N VAL A 51 -18.86 -1.06 -8.63
CA VAL A 51 -18.03 -1.50 -7.50
C VAL A 51 -17.93 -3.03 -7.53
N VAL A 52 -16.79 -3.54 -7.94
CA VAL A 52 -16.48 -4.97 -8.03
C VAL A 52 -15.81 -5.43 -6.74
N VAL A 53 -16.21 -6.59 -6.21
CA VAL A 53 -15.62 -7.20 -5.01
C VAL A 53 -14.90 -8.48 -5.39
N LYS A 54 -13.63 -8.58 -4.98
CA LYS A 54 -12.78 -9.78 -5.14
C LYS A 54 -12.20 -10.19 -3.79
N ALA A 55 -12.62 -11.35 -3.31
CA ALA A 55 -12.11 -11.90 -2.05
C ALA A 55 -10.87 -12.76 -2.33
N ALA A 56 -9.69 -12.30 -1.93
CA ALA A 56 -8.43 -13.02 -2.11
C ALA A 56 -7.50 -12.84 -0.90
N ASP A 57 -6.82 -13.92 -0.51
CA ASP A 57 -5.70 -13.86 0.43
C ASP A 57 -4.41 -13.66 -0.36
N LEU A 58 -3.95 -12.43 -0.39
CA LEU A 58 -2.75 -12.04 -1.11
C LEU A 58 -1.44 -12.53 -0.45
N SER A 59 -1.49 -13.13 0.75
CA SER A 59 -0.31 -13.79 1.33
C SER A 59 -0.04 -15.17 0.71
N VAL A 60 -0.86 -15.60 -0.24
CA VAL A 60 -0.71 -16.85 -1.01
C VAL A 60 -0.41 -16.49 -2.46
N THR A 61 0.79 -16.79 -2.93
CA THR A 61 1.28 -16.40 -4.26
C THR A 61 0.38 -16.86 -5.41
N ALA A 62 -0.17 -18.08 -5.34
CA ALA A 62 -1.09 -18.58 -6.36
C ALA A 62 -2.35 -17.70 -6.50
N ASN A 63 -2.87 -17.17 -5.37
CA ASN A 63 -4.02 -16.27 -5.37
C ASN A 63 -3.70 -14.91 -6.04
N VAL A 64 -2.45 -14.46 -5.95
CA VAL A 64 -2.00 -13.20 -6.59
C VAL A 64 -2.15 -13.28 -8.10
N PHE A 65 -1.64 -14.36 -8.70
CA PHE A 65 -1.73 -14.57 -10.15
C PHE A 65 -3.19 -14.82 -10.58
N GLY A 66 -3.93 -15.68 -9.90
CA GLY A 66 -5.32 -15.96 -10.20
C GLY A 66 -6.19 -14.70 -10.15
N LEU A 67 -6.03 -13.88 -9.10
CA LEU A 67 -6.73 -12.62 -8.97
C LEU A 67 -6.40 -11.66 -10.14
N TYR A 68 -5.12 -11.52 -10.47
CA TYR A 68 -4.71 -10.60 -11.53
C TYR A 68 -5.30 -11.01 -12.89
N GLU A 69 -5.27 -12.31 -13.22
CA GLU A 69 -5.88 -12.82 -14.44
C GLU A 69 -7.39 -12.54 -14.54
N GLU A 70 -8.10 -12.57 -13.40
CA GLU A 70 -9.54 -12.28 -13.36
C GLU A 70 -9.87 -10.80 -13.60
N ILE A 71 -8.93 -9.88 -13.26
CA ILE A 71 -9.24 -8.44 -13.26
C ILE A 71 -8.47 -7.65 -14.32
N LYS A 72 -7.45 -8.20 -14.97
CA LYS A 72 -6.61 -7.49 -15.96
C LYS A 72 -7.38 -6.96 -17.17
N SER A 73 -8.56 -7.50 -17.46
CA SER A 73 -9.42 -7.04 -18.56
C SER A 73 -10.18 -5.74 -18.25
N TYR A 74 -10.24 -5.31 -17.00
CA TYR A 74 -10.84 -4.03 -16.65
C TYR A 74 -9.93 -2.86 -17.09
N PRO A 75 -10.49 -1.73 -17.53
CA PRO A 75 -9.70 -0.55 -17.89
C PRO A 75 -9.20 0.18 -16.64
N MET A 76 -8.16 -0.38 -16.01
CA MET A 76 -7.61 0.13 -14.77
C MET A 76 -6.73 1.37 -15.02
N GLN A 77 -7.01 2.46 -14.32
CA GLN A 77 -6.18 3.67 -14.31
C GLN A 77 -5.30 3.77 -13.07
N THR A 78 -5.74 3.18 -11.94
CA THR A 78 -5.00 3.31 -10.69
C THR A 78 -4.95 1.96 -9.98
N TRP A 79 -3.73 1.57 -9.59
CA TRP A 79 -3.49 0.41 -8.74
C TRP A 79 -2.91 0.86 -7.41
N ILE A 80 -3.54 0.49 -6.29
CA ILE A 80 -3.08 0.85 -4.95
C ILE A 80 -2.77 -0.40 -4.15
N ASN A 81 -1.49 -0.67 -3.91
CA ASN A 81 -1.05 -1.71 -3.01
C ASN A 81 -1.03 -1.18 -1.57
N ASN A 82 -2.13 -1.40 -0.85
CA ASN A 82 -2.29 -0.98 0.53
C ASN A 82 -2.35 -2.16 1.52
N ALA A 83 -2.52 -3.39 1.04
CA ALA A 83 -2.53 -4.57 1.89
C ALA A 83 -1.18 -4.76 2.59
N GLY A 84 -1.21 -4.91 3.92
CA GLY A 84 -0.01 -5.10 4.71
C GLY A 84 -0.29 -5.12 6.20
N PHE A 85 0.63 -5.67 6.97
CA PHE A 85 0.60 -5.65 8.44
C PHE A 85 2.02 -5.57 9.01
N GLY A 86 2.11 -5.22 10.29
CA GLY A 86 3.34 -5.14 11.06
C GLY A 86 3.56 -6.36 11.94
N ASN A 87 4.80 -6.51 12.41
CA ASN A 87 5.20 -7.48 13.41
C ASN A 87 6.19 -6.79 14.34
N TYR A 88 5.77 -6.52 15.58
CA TYR A 88 6.54 -5.75 16.54
C TYR A 88 7.01 -6.64 17.68
N ASP A 89 8.29 -6.81 17.77
CA ASP A 89 9.07 -7.42 18.85
C ASP A 89 10.55 -7.34 18.48
N SER A 90 11.46 -7.63 19.40
CA SER A 90 12.87 -7.83 19.06
C SER A 90 13.03 -9.01 18.10
N VAL A 91 13.98 -8.91 17.18
CA VAL A 91 14.12 -9.88 16.06
C VAL A 91 14.21 -11.33 16.54
N GLY A 92 14.89 -11.57 17.68
CA GLY A 92 15.04 -12.92 18.26
C GLY A 92 13.79 -13.52 18.87
N HIS A 93 12.77 -12.71 19.17
CA HIS A 93 11.53 -13.14 19.82
C HIS A 93 10.32 -13.16 18.87
N GLN A 94 10.45 -12.65 17.66
CA GLN A 94 9.35 -12.62 16.69
C GLN A 94 8.94 -14.05 16.24
N ASP A 95 7.64 -14.26 16.08
CA ASP A 95 7.10 -15.48 15.43
C ASP A 95 7.56 -15.56 13.97
N LEU A 96 8.30 -16.61 13.62
CA LEU A 96 8.86 -16.82 12.29
C LEU A 96 7.77 -17.03 11.22
N GLY A 97 6.64 -17.64 11.59
CA GLY A 97 5.49 -17.81 10.70
C GLY A 97 4.86 -16.46 10.35
N LYS A 98 4.74 -15.56 11.34
CA LYS A 98 4.24 -14.20 11.16
C LYS A 98 5.19 -13.36 10.32
N ILE A 99 6.52 -13.46 10.55
CA ILE A 99 7.54 -12.81 9.70
C ILE A 99 7.35 -13.24 8.24
N ARG A 100 7.28 -14.55 7.98
CA ARG A 100 7.11 -15.08 6.63
C ARG A 100 5.84 -14.55 5.96
N GLN A 101 4.70 -14.60 6.66
CA GLN A 101 3.43 -14.08 6.13
C GLN A 101 3.50 -12.57 5.84
N MET A 102 4.17 -11.81 6.72
CA MET A 102 4.39 -10.37 6.52
C MET A 102 5.22 -10.11 5.28
N LEU A 103 6.33 -10.83 5.08
CA LEU A 103 7.18 -10.67 3.90
C LEU A 103 6.46 -11.08 2.62
N HIS A 104 5.69 -12.19 2.64
CA HIS A 104 4.87 -12.59 1.50
C HIS A 104 3.85 -11.51 1.12
N LEU A 105 3.15 -10.91 2.08
CA LEU A 105 2.15 -9.90 1.79
C LEU A 105 2.77 -8.53 1.45
N ASN A 106 3.68 -8.03 2.32
CA ASN A 106 4.20 -6.66 2.22
C ASN A 106 5.25 -6.50 1.11
N VAL A 107 5.93 -7.56 0.72
CA VAL A 107 7.02 -7.54 -0.26
C VAL A 107 6.66 -8.32 -1.52
N GLU A 108 6.52 -9.64 -1.43
CA GLU A 108 6.34 -10.51 -2.59
C GLU A 108 5.08 -10.16 -3.38
N SER A 109 3.92 -10.16 -2.74
CA SER A 109 2.63 -9.88 -3.40
C SER A 109 2.57 -8.47 -3.98
N LEU A 110 3.09 -7.48 -3.24
CA LEU A 110 3.18 -6.11 -3.72
C LEU A 110 4.06 -6.03 -4.98
N THR A 111 5.22 -6.69 -4.98
CA THR A 111 6.14 -6.71 -6.11
C THR A 111 5.51 -7.36 -7.33
N LEU A 112 4.91 -8.54 -7.15
CA LEU A 112 4.26 -9.28 -8.24
C LEU A 112 3.11 -8.48 -8.87
N LEU A 113 2.19 -7.95 -8.05
CA LEU A 113 1.07 -7.14 -8.53
C LEU A 113 1.53 -5.85 -9.20
N SER A 114 2.54 -5.17 -8.66
CA SER A 114 3.14 -3.99 -9.28
C SER A 114 3.75 -4.33 -10.63
N SER A 115 4.52 -5.42 -10.72
CA SER A 115 5.18 -5.85 -11.95
C SER A 115 4.18 -6.24 -13.04
N LEU A 116 3.11 -6.96 -12.67
CA LEU A 116 2.03 -7.32 -13.59
C LEU A 116 1.30 -6.08 -14.11
N PHE A 117 0.98 -5.14 -13.22
CA PHE A 117 0.30 -3.91 -13.60
C PHE A 117 1.17 -3.01 -14.49
N VAL A 118 2.46 -2.87 -14.18
CA VAL A 118 3.41 -2.14 -15.02
C VAL A 118 3.53 -2.79 -16.39
N ARG A 119 3.67 -4.12 -16.47
CA ARG A 119 3.76 -4.85 -17.74
C ARG A 119 2.58 -4.55 -18.66
N ASP A 120 1.37 -4.51 -18.12
CA ASP A 120 0.15 -4.44 -18.93
C ASP A 120 -0.33 -2.99 -19.14
N PHE A 121 0.02 -2.02 -18.28
CA PHE A 121 -0.55 -0.67 -18.28
C PHE A 121 0.46 0.49 -18.33
N LYS A 122 1.78 0.25 -18.37
CA LYS A 122 2.77 1.34 -18.32
C LYS A 122 2.64 2.40 -19.43
N ASP A 123 2.12 2.00 -20.58
CA ASP A 123 1.97 2.88 -21.75
C ASP A 123 0.54 3.43 -21.90
N THR A 124 -0.35 3.17 -20.93
CA THR A 124 -1.70 3.70 -20.86
C THR A 124 -1.71 5.07 -20.21
N GLU A 125 -2.33 6.05 -20.85
CA GLU A 125 -2.39 7.43 -20.38
C GLU A 125 -3.05 7.54 -18.99
N LYS A 126 -2.50 8.41 -18.15
CA LYS A 126 -3.00 8.73 -16.80
C LYS A 126 -2.99 7.56 -15.82
N THR A 127 -2.29 6.47 -16.11
CA THR A 127 -2.18 5.36 -15.17
C THR A 127 -1.25 5.71 -14.00
N GLN A 128 -1.61 5.25 -12.80
CA GLN A 128 -0.83 5.43 -11.59
C GLN A 128 -0.75 4.14 -10.77
N LEU A 129 0.45 3.80 -10.34
CA LEU A 129 0.72 2.78 -9.34
C LEU A 129 1.08 3.46 -8.03
N ILE A 130 0.34 3.21 -6.95
CA ILE A 130 0.63 3.77 -5.62
C ILE A 130 0.88 2.64 -4.63
N ASN A 131 2.08 2.58 -4.10
CA ASN A 131 2.45 1.63 -3.07
C ASN A 131 2.42 2.29 -1.69
N VAL A 132 1.72 1.66 -0.73
CA VAL A 132 1.68 2.17 0.65
C VAL A 132 2.83 1.57 1.44
N SER A 133 3.85 2.40 1.67
CA SER A 133 4.98 2.11 2.55
C SER A 133 4.65 2.48 4.02
N SER A 134 5.54 3.19 4.67
CA SER A 134 5.45 3.72 6.03
C SER A 134 6.56 4.74 6.25
N CYS A 135 6.47 5.62 7.23
CA CYS A 135 7.64 6.36 7.71
C CYS A 135 8.76 5.40 8.15
N GLY A 136 8.40 4.19 8.61
CA GLY A 136 9.33 3.08 8.84
C GLY A 136 9.98 2.49 7.58
N GLY A 137 9.63 2.96 6.39
CA GLY A 137 10.33 2.68 5.13
C GLY A 137 11.43 3.70 4.80
N TYR A 138 11.65 4.67 5.68
CA TYR A 138 12.70 5.70 5.60
C TYR A 138 13.46 5.86 6.92
N THR A 139 13.01 5.20 7.99
CA THR A 139 13.61 5.24 9.31
C THR A 139 13.45 3.88 9.99
N VAL A 140 14.52 3.34 10.58
CA VAL A 140 14.44 2.10 11.36
C VAL A 140 13.94 2.41 12.77
N VAL A 141 12.98 1.62 13.23
CA VAL A 141 12.36 1.76 14.55
C VAL A 141 12.71 0.55 15.40
N PRO A 142 13.12 0.73 16.68
CA PRO A 142 13.30 -0.39 17.60
C PRO A 142 12.07 -1.29 17.67
N ASP A 143 12.29 -2.58 17.86
CA ASP A 143 11.25 -3.64 17.92
C ASP A 143 10.34 -3.75 16.67
N ALA A 144 10.68 -3.02 15.60
CA ALA A 144 10.00 -3.06 14.32
C ALA A 144 10.97 -3.34 13.15
N VAL A 145 12.14 -3.91 13.41
CA VAL A 145 13.24 -4.04 12.44
C VAL A 145 12.81 -4.78 11.17
N THR A 146 12.19 -5.95 11.30
CA THR A 146 11.72 -6.74 10.15
C THR A 146 10.62 -6.03 9.35
N TYR A 147 9.72 -5.33 10.04
CA TYR A 147 8.69 -4.52 9.39
C TYR A 147 9.30 -3.32 8.67
N CYS A 148 10.20 -2.58 9.31
CA CYS A 148 10.91 -1.47 8.67
C CYS A 148 11.67 -1.95 7.43
N ALA A 149 12.42 -3.04 7.51
CA ALA A 149 13.13 -3.61 6.36
C ALA A 149 12.18 -3.92 5.19
N ALA A 150 11.01 -4.52 5.46
CA ALA A 150 9.98 -4.74 4.44
C ALA A 150 9.46 -3.42 3.85
N LYS A 151 9.30 -2.37 4.65
CA LYS A 151 8.83 -1.05 4.20
C LYS A 151 9.92 -0.25 3.48
N PHE A 152 11.20 -0.39 3.86
CA PHE A 152 12.33 0.10 3.06
C PHE A 152 12.36 -0.53 1.67
N TYR A 153 12.12 -1.85 1.57
CA TYR A 153 11.95 -2.50 0.28
C TYR A 153 10.86 -1.81 -0.57
N VAL A 154 9.66 -1.59 0.00
CA VAL A 154 8.54 -0.95 -0.72
C VAL A 154 8.91 0.46 -1.18
N SER A 155 9.56 1.24 -0.32
CA SER A 155 10.00 2.61 -0.67
C SER A 155 11.05 2.58 -1.78
N ALA A 156 12.11 1.81 -1.61
CA ALA A 156 13.20 1.71 -2.60
C ALA A 156 12.72 1.14 -3.94
N PHE A 157 11.90 0.09 -3.91
CA PHE A 157 11.29 -0.49 -5.11
C PHE A 157 10.46 0.55 -5.87
N THR A 158 9.61 1.30 -5.17
CA THR A 158 8.69 2.24 -5.83
C THR A 158 9.41 3.47 -6.37
N GLU A 159 10.38 4.01 -5.64
CA GLU A 159 11.21 5.12 -6.11
C GLU A 159 12.09 4.69 -7.28
N GLY A 160 12.71 3.49 -7.22
CA GLY A 160 13.46 2.91 -8.34
C GLY A 160 12.58 2.72 -9.58
N LEU A 161 11.39 2.17 -9.41
CA LEU A 161 10.42 2.01 -10.49
C LEU A 161 10.02 3.36 -11.10
N SER A 162 9.88 4.43 -10.30
CA SER A 162 9.56 5.76 -10.83
C SER A 162 10.65 6.29 -11.78
N TRP A 163 11.92 6.00 -11.48
CA TRP A 163 13.03 6.33 -12.34
C TRP A 163 13.06 5.50 -13.63
N GLU A 164 12.80 4.18 -13.53
CA GLU A 164 12.73 3.30 -14.71
C GLU A 164 11.61 3.72 -15.67
N LEU A 165 10.41 3.99 -15.14
CA LEU A 165 9.28 4.45 -15.95
C LEU A 165 9.59 5.80 -16.62
N LYS A 166 10.22 6.72 -15.92
CA LYS A 166 10.65 8.01 -16.47
C LYS A 166 11.69 7.83 -17.58
N ALA A 167 12.69 6.99 -17.36
CA ALA A 167 13.74 6.70 -18.35
C ALA A 167 13.19 6.00 -19.60
N ALA A 168 12.17 5.16 -19.43
CA ALA A 168 11.46 4.49 -20.52
C ALA A 168 10.42 5.37 -21.22
N HIS A 169 10.25 6.64 -20.82
CA HIS A 169 9.19 7.54 -21.29
C HIS A 169 7.78 6.95 -21.16
N ALA A 170 7.56 6.09 -20.17
CA ALA A 170 6.26 5.47 -19.90
C ALA A 170 5.22 6.52 -19.51
N LYS A 171 3.95 6.21 -19.77
CA LYS A 171 2.81 7.08 -19.42
C LYS A 171 2.41 6.93 -17.94
N MET A 172 2.67 5.77 -17.39
CA MET A 172 2.41 5.44 -15.98
C MET A 172 3.33 6.20 -15.03
N ARG A 173 2.79 6.56 -13.86
CA ARG A 173 3.55 7.10 -12.74
C ARG A 173 3.54 6.12 -11.56
N ALA A 174 4.70 5.85 -10.98
CA ALA A 174 4.81 5.11 -9.73
C ALA A 174 5.02 6.08 -8.57
N LYS A 175 4.23 5.89 -7.48
CA LYS A 175 4.25 6.76 -6.30
C LYS A 175 4.24 5.95 -5.02
N VAL A 176 4.81 6.48 -3.96
CA VAL A 176 4.82 5.86 -2.64
C VAL A 176 4.19 6.78 -1.60
N LEU A 177 3.19 6.28 -0.88
CA LEU A 177 2.64 6.91 0.32
C LEU A 177 3.32 6.29 1.54
N ALA A 178 3.89 7.11 2.40
CA ALA A 178 4.60 6.69 3.61
C ALA A 178 3.92 7.26 4.88
N PRO A 179 2.88 6.61 5.41
CA PRO A 179 2.19 6.99 6.62
C PRO A 179 3.07 6.89 7.87
N ALA A 180 2.81 7.76 8.86
CA ALA A 180 3.17 7.53 10.25
C ALA A 180 2.01 6.81 10.99
N ALA A 181 1.99 6.87 12.34
CA ALA A 181 0.94 6.26 13.12
C ALA A 181 -0.45 6.71 12.64
N THR A 182 -1.29 5.74 12.30
CA THR A 182 -2.65 5.98 11.78
C THR A 182 -3.62 5.08 12.53
N LYS A 183 -4.66 5.67 13.11
CA LYS A 183 -5.69 4.96 13.91
C LYS A 183 -6.50 4.00 13.05
N THR A 184 -6.09 2.72 13.07
CA THR A 184 -6.66 1.64 12.28
C THR A 184 -6.59 0.33 13.07
N GLU A 185 -6.93 -0.81 12.46
CA GLU A 185 -6.68 -2.14 13.06
C GLU A 185 -5.19 -2.54 13.04
N PHE A 186 -4.31 -1.73 12.43
CA PHE A 186 -2.90 -2.06 12.26
C PHE A 186 -2.18 -2.30 13.59
N GLY A 187 -2.39 -1.41 14.58
CA GLY A 187 -1.75 -1.54 15.89
C GLY A 187 -2.12 -2.83 16.61
N LYS A 188 -3.38 -3.28 16.50
CA LYS A 188 -3.82 -4.57 17.07
C LYS A 188 -3.08 -5.75 16.43
N VAL A 189 -2.99 -5.76 15.11
CA VAL A 189 -2.38 -6.85 14.34
C VAL A 189 -0.87 -6.88 14.53
N ALA A 190 -0.22 -5.72 14.57
CA ALA A 190 1.23 -5.62 14.71
C ALA A 190 1.71 -6.10 16.08
N ASN A 191 0.90 -5.91 17.13
CA ASN A 191 1.22 -6.24 18.52
C ASN A 191 0.52 -7.52 19.04
N ASP A 192 -0.27 -8.22 18.21
CA ASP A 192 -1.02 -9.43 18.60
C ASP A 192 -1.96 -9.23 19.80
N VAL A 193 -2.63 -8.07 19.87
CA VAL A 193 -3.54 -7.72 20.97
C VAL A 193 -4.99 -7.56 20.48
N GLU A 194 -5.95 -7.77 21.37
CA GLU A 194 -7.38 -7.60 21.05
C GLU A 194 -7.77 -6.11 20.96
N GLU A 195 -7.12 -5.26 21.77
CA GLU A 195 -7.32 -3.82 21.77
C GLU A 195 -5.98 -3.10 21.70
N TYR A 196 -5.95 -1.97 21.00
CA TYR A 196 -4.77 -1.12 20.90
C TYR A 196 -5.16 0.34 21.09
N ASN A 197 -4.61 0.96 22.13
CA ASN A 197 -4.90 2.34 22.50
C ASN A 197 -3.87 3.28 21.88
N TYR A 198 -4.24 3.94 20.78
CA TYR A 198 -3.36 4.89 20.09
C TYR A 198 -3.03 6.12 20.92
N ASP A 199 -3.96 6.61 21.76
CA ASP A 199 -3.75 7.77 22.61
C ASP A 199 -2.66 7.50 23.66
N ARG A 200 -2.63 6.27 24.19
CA ARG A 200 -1.61 5.84 25.18
C ARG A 200 -0.23 5.67 24.55
N PHE A 201 -0.14 5.11 23.33
CA PHE A 201 1.15 4.70 22.74
C PHE A 201 1.79 5.76 21.85
N PHE A 202 1.01 6.62 21.22
CA PHE A 202 1.53 7.62 20.29
C PHE A 202 1.27 9.06 20.72
N GLY A 203 0.21 9.34 21.48
CA GLY A 203 -0.23 10.71 21.78
C GLY A 203 -0.69 11.49 20.55
N THR A 204 0.07 11.42 19.45
CA THR A 204 -0.27 12.03 18.15
C THR A 204 -0.31 10.97 17.05
N TYR A 205 -1.35 11.00 16.24
CA TYR A 205 -1.54 10.08 15.11
C TYR A 205 -2.58 10.66 14.13
N HIS A 206 -2.62 10.12 12.90
CA HIS A 206 -3.63 10.48 11.93
C HIS A 206 -4.85 9.54 11.97
N THR A 207 -5.98 10.04 11.52
CA THR A 207 -7.17 9.25 11.21
C THR A 207 -7.05 8.61 9.83
N SER A 208 -7.86 7.59 9.56
CA SER A 208 -7.94 7.00 8.23
C SER A 208 -8.43 8.00 7.16
N ALA A 209 -9.30 8.95 7.54
CA ALA A 209 -9.78 10.01 6.65
C ALA A 209 -8.66 11.00 6.26
N GLN A 210 -7.86 11.45 7.23
CA GLN A 210 -6.69 12.28 6.94
C GLN A 210 -5.71 11.56 6.01
N MET A 211 -5.49 10.27 6.23
CA MET A 211 -4.61 9.48 5.38
C MET A 211 -5.17 9.32 3.95
N ALA A 212 -6.49 9.25 3.80
CA ALA A 212 -7.13 9.26 2.49
C ALA A 212 -6.96 10.62 1.79
N ALA A 213 -7.04 11.72 2.52
CA ALA A 213 -6.75 13.05 1.97
C ALA A 213 -5.29 13.16 1.47
N PHE A 214 -4.32 12.67 2.25
CA PHE A 214 -2.91 12.63 1.84
C PHE A 214 -2.66 11.74 0.61
N LEU A 215 -3.37 10.60 0.52
CA LEU A 215 -3.32 9.77 -0.68
C LEU A 215 -3.82 10.52 -1.92
N LEU A 216 -4.94 11.24 -1.80
CA LEU A 216 -5.49 12.02 -2.91
C LEU A 216 -4.58 13.21 -3.28
N GLU A 217 -3.97 13.88 -2.30
CA GLU A 217 -3.01 14.94 -2.54
C GLU A 217 -1.77 14.41 -3.29
N LEU A 218 -1.25 13.24 -2.90
CA LEU A 218 -0.19 12.56 -3.65
C LEU A 218 -0.65 12.16 -5.04
N TYR A 219 -1.86 11.60 -5.16
CA TYR A 219 -2.45 11.18 -6.45
C TYR A 219 -2.51 12.33 -7.46
N ASP A 220 -2.96 13.50 -7.04
CA ASP A 220 -3.13 14.68 -7.88
C ASP A 220 -1.81 15.38 -8.21
N SER A 221 -0.76 15.18 -7.41
CA SER A 221 0.55 15.82 -7.57
C SER A 221 1.38 15.20 -8.69
N ASP A 222 2.48 15.84 -9.05
CA ASP A 222 3.55 15.30 -9.89
C ASP A 222 4.66 14.60 -9.06
N LYS A 223 4.57 14.64 -7.73
CA LYS A 223 5.57 14.09 -6.82
C LYS A 223 5.49 12.58 -6.70
N VAL A 224 6.63 11.98 -6.39
CA VAL A 224 6.78 10.53 -6.25
C VAL A 224 6.49 10.08 -4.83
N VAL A 225 6.86 10.87 -3.83
CA VAL A 225 6.78 10.50 -2.42
C VAL A 225 5.81 11.39 -1.66
N GLY A 226 4.82 10.79 -1.00
CA GLY A 226 4.01 11.43 0.03
C GLY A 226 4.44 10.89 1.40
N LEU A 227 5.16 11.69 2.16
CA LEU A 227 5.77 11.29 3.44
C LEU A 227 5.14 12.03 4.60
N VAL A 228 4.74 11.28 5.63
CA VAL A 228 4.41 11.85 6.94
C VAL A 228 5.67 11.87 7.79
N ASP A 229 6.06 13.07 8.23
CA ASP A 229 7.13 13.24 9.19
C ASP A 229 6.77 12.58 10.52
N ARG A 230 7.70 11.81 11.07
CA ARG A 230 7.45 11.00 12.26
C ARG A 230 7.41 11.83 13.55
N GLU A 231 8.11 12.96 13.60
CA GLU A 231 8.27 13.76 14.81
C GLU A 231 7.16 14.81 14.93
N ILE A 232 6.91 15.53 13.84
CA ILE A 232 5.94 16.63 13.83
C ILE A 232 4.60 16.24 13.18
N PHE A 233 4.46 15.03 12.66
CA PHE A 233 3.27 14.47 12.03
C PHE A 233 2.72 15.31 10.87
N SER A 234 3.55 16.15 10.24
CA SER A 234 3.17 16.87 9.02
C SER A 234 3.30 15.97 7.79
N PHE A 235 2.37 16.12 6.86
CA PHE A 235 2.46 15.50 5.53
C PHE A 235 3.22 16.42 4.57
N ARG A 236 4.05 15.83 3.72
CA ARG A 236 4.76 16.54 2.66
C ARG A 236 4.87 15.72 1.39
N LEU A 237 4.80 16.38 0.25
CA LEU A 237 5.09 15.82 -1.06
C LEU A 237 6.56 16.06 -1.42
N CYS A 238 7.26 15.01 -1.84
CA CYS A 238 8.70 15.05 -2.10
C CYS A 238 9.05 14.36 -3.43
N GLU A 239 10.25 14.69 -3.93
CA GLU A 239 10.95 13.89 -4.91
C GLU A 239 11.48 12.58 -4.26
N PRO A 240 11.95 11.60 -5.06
CA PRO A 240 12.60 10.40 -4.54
C PRO A 240 13.67 10.73 -3.49
N GLN A 241 13.67 9.99 -2.40
CA GLN A 241 14.55 10.22 -1.24
C GLN A 241 15.82 9.36 -1.28
N PHE A 242 15.77 8.23 -2.00
CA PHE A 242 16.95 7.36 -2.12
C PHE A 242 17.88 7.83 -3.25
N PRO A 243 19.22 7.70 -3.05
CA PRO A 243 20.18 7.94 -4.13
C PRO A 243 19.92 7.02 -5.33
N TYR A 244 20.00 7.58 -6.53
CA TYR A 244 19.87 6.83 -7.78
C TYR A 244 21.17 6.92 -8.60
N ALA A 245 21.77 5.78 -8.91
CA ALA A 245 23.07 5.72 -9.59
C ALA A 245 23.03 6.15 -11.06
N GLY A 246 21.85 6.19 -11.67
CA GLY A 246 21.65 6.60 -13.06
C GLY A 246 22.05 5.55 -14.11
N ASN A 247 22.97 4.66 -13.78
CA ASN A 247 23.33 3.53 -14.65
C ASN A 247 23.96 2.37 -13.84
N SER A 248 23.95 1.18 -14.44
CA SER A 248 24.59 -0.02 -13.89
C SER A 248 25.43 -0.73 -14.97
N ARG A 249 26.33 0.03 -15.63
CA ARG A 249 27.09 -0.39 -16.84
C ARG A 249 27.73 -1.77 -16.75
N HIS A 250 28.08 -2.24 -15.56
CA HIS A 250 28.73 -3.53 -15.36
C HIS A 250 27.77 -4.68 -15.01
N ASN A 251 26.49 -4.39 -14.74
CA ASN A 251 25.49 -5.34 -14.27
C ASN A 251 24.28 -5.49 -15.21
N GLN A 252 24.28 -4.79 -16.35
CA GLN A 252 23.16 -4.86 -17.30
C GLN A 252 23.32 -6.08 -18.22
N LYS A 253 22.20 -6.75 -18.50
CA LYS A 253 22.12 -7.65 -19.64
C LYS A 253 22.26 -6.80 -20.90
N ILE A 254 23.23 -7.15 -21.75
CA ILE A 254 23.44 -6.62 -23.09
C ILE A 254 22.45 -7.32 -24.03
#